data_3104775c0122d8f3b36d2e7ded44fbab
#
_entry.id   3104775c0122d8f3b36d2e7ded44fbab
#
_cell.length_a   1.000
_cell.length_b   1.000
_cell.length_c   1.000
_cell.angle_alpha   90.00
_cell.angle_beta   90.00
_cell.angle_gamma   90.00
#
_symmetry.space_group_name_H-M   'P 1'
#
loop_
_entity.id
_entity.type
_entity.pdbx_description
1 polymer ?
#
loop_
_entity_poly.entity_id
_entity_poly.type
_entity_poly.pdbx_seq_one_letter_code
_entity_poly.pdbx_strand_id
1 'polypeptide(L)'
;MTINSGGKGSVIILDTDGAVIKNLHLTNSGDHHNDLDSGVQVRGNFNVIKDNVIDDCLFGIDLQQSENNIVKRNHISSKDEELGMRGDAIRLWYSFENKIIGNTITNTRDMVVWYSKNNVIKDNTTVDGRYGLHFMYSQYNLVENNSYKNNSVGIFLMYSDGVKILNNTISHATGAAGVGIGFKETSDIVVADNKIIFSSIGLSIDVSPYQPDTTNYFTNNLVAFNGVGIRFLANWKDNVFKNNHFKGNISQIMVMGGKTANRNVWEGNYWDDYEGFDLDHDGIGDTPHDIYAYSDRIWQDVPGAQFFKGSAMLELIDFLERLAPFSEPDLILRDKSPILDVNLDTITIKENNHSELTPESGPEMLPGFKPENELERRLKGYLQ
;
A
#
# COMPACT_ATOMS: atom_id res chain seq x y z
N MET A 1 -32.28 -5.15 -12.84
CA MET A 1 -32.81 -3.95 -13.57
C MET A 1 -31.60 -3.15 -14.05
N THR A 2 -31.59 -2.73 -15.30
CA THR A 2 -30.56 -1.88 -15.88
C THR A 2 -31.05 -0.44 -15.97
N ILE A 3 -30.20 0.51 -15.55
CA ILE A 3 -30.41 1.95 -15.74
C ILE A 3 -29.27 2.45 -16.62
N ASN A 4 -29.60 3.04 -17.75
CA ASN A 4 -28.66 3.56 -18.73
C ASN A 4 -28.92 5.06 -18.91
N SER A 5 -27.90 5.90 -18.73
CA SER A 5 -28.06 7.35 -18.85
C SER A 5 -28.00 7.86 -20.30
N GLY A 6 -27.73 6.98 -21.26
CA GLY A 6 -27.66 7.36 -22.68
C GLY A 6 -26.46 8.21 -23.05
N GLY A 7 -25.35 8.07 -22.33
CA GLY A 7 -24.11 8.82 -22.57
C GLY A 7 -24.18 10.28 -22.09
N LYS A 8 -25.01 10.60 -21.11
CA LYS A 8 -25.19 11.98 -20.62
C LYS A 8 -25.28 12.01 -19.11
N GLY A 9 -24.40 12.79 -18.48
CA GLY A 9 -24.42 13.00 -17.04
C GLY A 9 -24.18 11.71 -16.23
N SER A 10 -24.45 11.78 -14.96
CA SER A 10 -24.40 10.62 -14.06
C SER A 10 -25.65 9.76 -14.17
N VAL A 11 -25.49 8.42 -13.99
CA VAL A 11 -26.63 7.49 -14.07
C VAL A 11 -27.59 7.70 -12.90
N ILE A 12 -27.05 7.93 -11.69
CA ILE A 12 -27.83 8.28 -10.49
C ILE A 12 -27.13 9.43 -9.78
N ILE A 13 -27.92 10.44 -9.41
CA ILE A 13 -27.50 11.48 -8.46
C ILE A 13 -28.30 11.26 -7.17
N LEU A 14 -27.58 10.96 -6.10
CA LEU A 14 -28.13 10.67 -4.79
C LEU A 14 -27.90 11.87 -3.87
N ASP A 15 -28.86 12.76 -3.81
CA ASP A 15 -28.85 13.98 -2.99
C ASP A 15 -29.88 13.84 -1.85
N THR A 16 -29.64 12.84 -0.98
CA THR A 16 -30.51 12.52 0.18
C THR A 16 -29.77 11.65 1.17
N ASP A 17 -30.30 11.54 2.37
CA ASP A 17 -29.79 10.70 3.43
C ASP A 17 -30.59 9.39 3.56
N GLY A 18 -29.91 8.32 4.00
CA GLY A 18 -30.52 7.06 4.39
C GLY A 18 -31.08 6.21 3.24
N ALA A 19 -30.72 6.51 2.00
CA ALA A 19 -31.17 5.75 0.83
C ALA A 19 -30.38 4.44 0.62
N VAL A 20 -30.99 3.50 -0.10
CA VAL A 20 -30.36 2.23 -0.48
C VAL A 20 -30.44 2.02 -1.99
N ILE A 21 -29.28 1.96 -2.65
CA ILE A 21 -29.12 1.57 -4.06
C ILE A 21 -28.57 0.15 -4.10
N LYS A 22 -29.32 -0.80 -4.62
CA LYS A 22 -28.91 -2.21 -4.62
C LYS A 22 -29.41 -3.02 -5.81
N ASN A 23 -28.61 -4.03 -6.20
CA ASN A 23 -28.98 -5.02 -7.23
C ASN A 23 -29.36 -4.38 -8.57
N LEU A 24 -28.65 -3.32 -8.95
CA LEU A 24 -28.84 -2.60 -10.21
C LEU A 24 -27.61 -2.81 -11.12
N HIS A 25 -27.85 -2.70 -12.41
CA HIS A 25 -26.82 -2.49 -13.41
C HIS A 25 -26.92 -1.03 -13.88
N LEU A 26 -25.87 -0.25 -13.61
CA LEU A 26 -25.76 1.17 -13.91
C LEU A 26 -24.69 1.33 -15.00
N THR A 27 -25.06 1.92 -16.13
CA THR A 27 -24.19 1.91 -17.30
C THR A 27 -24.33 3.17 -18.16
N ASN A 28 -23.31 3.42 -18.98
CA ASN A 28 -23.27 4.42 -20.04
C ASN A 28 -23.49 5.85 -19.52
N SER A 29 -22.64 6.26 -18.53
CA SER A 29 -22.60 7.67 -18.08
C SER A 29 -22.09 8.60 -19.19
N GLY A 30 -22.22 9.91 -19.00
CA GLY A 30 -21.53 10.91 -19.82
C GLY A 30 -20.01 10.82 -19.69
N ASP A 31 -19.30 11.72 -20.40
CA ASP A 31 -17.84 11.73 -20.54
C ASP A 31 -17.20 13.02 -19.99
N HIS A 32 -17.95 13.81 -19.24
CA HIS A 32 -17.46 15.07 -18.73
C HIS A 32 -16.72 14.90 -17.41
N HIS A 33 -15.38 14.98 -17.42
CA HIS A 33 -14.55 14.91 -16.23
C HIS A 33 -14.84 16.03 -15.22
N ASN A 34 -15.19 17.24 -15.70
CA ASN A 34 -15.47 18.38 -14.81
C ASN A 34 -16.79 18.20 -14.05
N ASP A 35 -17.76 17.53 -14.65
CA ASP A 35 -19.07 17.25 -14.05
C ASP A 35 -19.06 15.95 -13.25
N LEU A 36 -17.94 15.20 -13.30
CA LEU A 36 -17.76 13.91 -12.64
C LEU A 36 -18.85 12.90 -13.02
N ASP A 37 -19.13 12.79 -14.34
CA ASP A 37 -20.17 11.88 -14.85
C ASP A 37 -19.95 10.45 -14.34
N SER A 38 -20.79 9.99 -13.43
CA SER A 38 -20.60 8.80 -12.62
C SER A 38 -21.73 7.78 -12.77
N GLY A 39 -21.44 6.52 -12.39
CA GLY A 39 -22.51 5.57 -12.12
C GLY A 39 -23.40 6.04 -10.98
N VAL A 40 -22.80 6.50 -9.85
CA VAL A 40 -23.53 7.11 -8.72
C VAL A 40 -22.75 8.31 -8.18
N GLN A 41 -23.36 9.48 -8.17
CA GLN A 41 -22.90 10.63 -7.39
C GLN A 41 -23.65 10.68 -6.06
N VAL A 42 -22.91 10.79 -4.93
CA VAL A 42 -23.46 10.80 -3.59
C VAL A 42 -23.11 12.12 -2.89
N ARG A 43 -24.12 12.86 -2.47
CA ARG A 43 -23.99 14.13 -1.73
C ARG A 43 -24.72 14.11 -0.39
N GLY A 44 -25.21 12.96 0.03
CA GLY A 44 -25.91 12.75 1.29
C GLY A 44 -25.18 11.76 2.20
N ASN A 45 -25.75 11.52 3.35
CA ASN A 45 -25.17 10.73 4.42
C ASN A 45 -25.98 9.46 4.71
N PHE A 46 -25.33 8.48 5.39
CA PHE A 46 -25.99 7.23 5.82
C PHE A 46 -26.59 6.40 4.68
N ASN A 47 -26.13 6.59 3.45
CA ASN A 47 -26.62 5.85 2.31
C ASN A 47 -25.89 4.51 2.16
N VAL A 48 -26.54 3.53 1.53
CA VAL A 48 -25.98 2.21 1.24
C VAL A 48 -26.02 1.94 -0.25
N ILE A 49 -24.85 1.83 -0.88
CA ILE A 49 -24.68 1.48 -2.29
C ILE A 49 -24.08 0.08 -2.33
N LYS A 50 -24.85 -0.94 -2.71
CA LYS A 50 -24.38 -2.32 -2.61
C LYS A 50 -24.89 -3.25 -3.68
N ASP A 51 -24.09 -4.29 -3.95
CA ASP A 51 -24.50 -5.40 -4.82
C ASP A 51 -24.90 -4.89 -6.24
N ASN A 52 -24.24 -3.83 -6.74
CA ASN A 52 -24.49 -3.26 -8.05
C ASN A 52 -23.37 -3.63 -9.04
N VAL A 53 -23.69 -3.64 -10.32
CA VAL A 53 -22.74 -3.64 -11.42
C VAL A 53 -22.73 -2.22 -12.00
N ILE A 54 -21.56 -1.60 -12.06
CA ILE A 54 -21.35 -0.25 -12.58
C ILE A 54 -20.27 -0.36 -13.65
N ASP A 55 -20.66 -0.24 -14.91
CA ASP A 55 -19.75 -0.37 -16.05
C ASP A 55 -20.00 0.71 -17.08
N ASP A 56 -19.08 0.88 -18.02
CA ASP A 56 -19.18 1.92 -19.05
C ASP A 56 -19.54 3.30 -18.46
N CYS A 57 -19.07 3.56 -17.25
CA CYS A 57 -19.21 4.85 -16.57
C CYS A 57 -17.85 5.51 -16.44
N LEU A 58 -17.79 6.84 -16.69
CA LEU A 58 -16.53 7.56 -16.59
C LEU A 58 -15.97 7.46 -15.16
N PHE A 59 -16.75 7.85 -14.17
CA PHE A 59 -16.48 7.55 -12.75
C PHE A 59 -17.44 6.48 -12.26
N GLY A 60 -16.99 5.64 -11.32
CA GLY A 60 -17.86 4.63 -10.73
C GLY A 60 -18.80 5.22 -9.67
N ILE A 61 -18.30 5.43 -8.46
CA ILE A 61 -19.05 6.02 -7.33
C ILE A 61 -18.29 7.22 -6.80
N ASP A 62 -18.91 8.39 -6.81
CA ASP A 62 -18.32 9.64 -6.33
C ASP A 62 -19.03 10.12 -5.07
N LEU A 63 -18.30 10.12 -3.93
CA LEU A 63 -18.78 10.64 -2.65
C LEU A 63 -18.21 12.05 -2.44
N GLN A 64 -19.09 13.03 -2.37
CA GLN A 64 -18.72 14.43 -2.18
C GLN A 64 -19.31 14.97 -0.88
N GLN A 65 -18.46 15.46 0.03
CA GLN A 65 -18.87 16.07 1.29
C GLN A 65 -19.93 15.23 2.03
N SER A 66 -19.69 13.91 2.07
CA SER A 66 -20.68 12.95 2.54
C SER A 66 -20.07 12.00 3.58
N GLU A 67 -20.89 11.60 4.54
CA GLU A 67 -20.43 10.89 5.72
C GLU A 67 -21.25 9.63 6.01
N ASN A 68 -20.62 8.67 6.70
CA ASN A 68 -21.28 7.47 7.19
C ASN A 68 -21.98 6.61 6.11
N ASN A 69 -21.54 6.71 4.85
CA ASN A 69 -22.07 5.90 3.77
C ASN A 69 -21.38 4.53 3.73
N ILE A 70 -22.08 3.53 3.20
CA ILE A 70 -21.57 2.18 3.01
C ILE A 70 -21.60 1.85 1.51
N VAL A 71 -20.42 1.66 0.92
CA VAL A 71 -20.24 1.20 -0.45
C VAL A 71 -19.70 -0.22 -0.40
N LYS A 72 -20.53 -1.21 -0.74
CA LYS A 72 -20.07 -2.59 -0.56
C LYS A 72 -20.53 -3.57 -1.64
N ARG A 73 -19.63 -4.50 -1.98
CA ARG A 73 -19.86 -5.59 -2.94
C ARG A 73 -20.40 -5.10 -4.28
N ASN A 74 -19.88 -3.98 -4.76
CA ASN A 74 -20.15 -3.53 -6.12
C ASN A 74 -19.04 -4.03 -7.06
N HIS A 75 -19.40 -4.29 -8.30
CA HIS A 75 -18.47 -4.54 -9.40
C HIS A 75 -18.38 -3.27 -10.23
N ILE A 76 -17.19 -2.67 -10.30
CA ILE A 76 -16.98 -1.35 -10.89
C ILE A 76 -15.91 -1.45 -11.97
N SER A 77 -16.24 -0.97 -13.18
CA SER A 77 -15.29 -0.75 -14.25
C SER A 77 -15.58 0.57 -14.97
N SER A 78 -14.55 1.18 -15.54
CA SER A 78 -14.69 2.43 -16.29
C SER A 78 -15.04 2.14 -17.76
N LYS A 79 -15.12 3.22 -18.56
CA LYS A 79 -15.25 3.16 -20.01
C LYS A 79 -14.01 2.51 -20.65
N ASP A 80 -14.17 1.96 -21.84
CA ASP A 80 -13.09 1.39 -22.64
C ASP A 80 -12.26 2.49 -23.31
N GLU A 81 -11.48 3.19 -22.47
CA GLU A 81 -10.62 4.30 -22.84
C GLU A 81 -9.17 4.00 -22.45
N GLU A 82 -8.22 4.77 -22.95
CA GLU A 82 -6.85 4.73 -22.45
C GLU A 82 -6.81 5.05 -20.95
N LEU A 83 -5.89 4.42 -20.21
CA LEU A 83 -5.81 4.50 -18.75
C LEU A 83 -5.84 5.95 -18.20
N GLY A 84 -5.17 6.88 -18.88
CA GLY A 84 -5.14 8.30 -18.49
C GLY A 84 -6.47 9.03 -18.65
N MET A 85 -7.35 8.54 -19.53
CA MET A 85 -8.66 9.14 -19.83
C MET A 85 -9.79 8.54 -19.02
N ARG A 86 -9.57 7.39 -18.37
CA ARG A 86 -10.56 6.78 -17.46
C ARG A 86 -10.77 7.66 -16.24
N GLY A 87 -11.95 7.58 -15.65
CA GLY A 87 -12.23 8.18 -14.34
C GLY A 87 -11.89 7.26 -13.18
N ASP A 88 -12.09 7.76 -11.97
CA ASP A 88 -11.82 7.02 -10.76
C ASP A 88 -12.97 6.04 -10.43
N ALA A 89 -12.62 4.87 -9.91
CA ALA A 89 -13.61 3.86 -9.55
C ALA A 89 -14.50 4.29 -8.38
N ILE A 90 -13.85 4.63 -7.28
CA ILE A 90 -14.49 5.16 -6.08
C ILE A 90 -13.69 6.39 -5.67
N ARG A 91 -14.37 7.50 -5.53
CA ARG A 91 -13.76 8.77 -5.18
C ARG A 91 -14.41 9.30 -3.91
N LEU A 92 -13.59 9.58 -2.90
CA LEU A 92 -13.96 10.28 -1.67
C LEU A 92 -13.36 11.68 -1.70
N TRP A 93 -14.21 12.71 -1.67
CA TRP A 93 -13.82 14.11 -1.67
C TRP A 93 -14.43 14.82 -0.48
N TYR A 94 -13.61 15.28 0.50
CA TYR A 94 -14.10 15.81 1.78
C TYR A 94 -15.17 14.91 2.43
N SER A 95 -14.92 13.59 2.42
CA SER A 95 -15.89 12.59 2.86
C SER A 95 -15.33 11.78 4.04
N PHE A 96 -16.15 11.59 5.08
CA PHE A 96 -15.69 11.12 6.38
C PHE A 96 -16.48 9.91 6.86
N GLU A 97 -15.81 9.04 7.63
CA GLU A 97 -16.44 7.90 8.32
C GLU A 97 -17.19 6.93 7.39
N ASN A 98 -16.84 6.90 6.10
CA ASN A 98 -17.46 6.00 5.15
C ASN A 98 -16.81 4.61 5.20
N LYS A 99 -17.55 3.59 4.79
CA LYS A 99 -17.09 2.20 4.71
C LYS A 99 -17.13 1.71 3.28
N ILE A 100 -15.96 1.40 2.73
CA ILE A 100 -15.77 0.88 1.38
C ILE A 100 -15.32 -0.57 1.50
N ILE A 101 -16.25 -1.52 1.30
CA ILE A 101 -16.02 -2.90 1.72
C ILE A 101 -16.35 -3.90 0.61
N GLY A 102 -15.42 -4.81 0.30
CA GLY A 102 -15.67 -5.97 -0.56
C GLY A 102 -16.04 -5.62 -1.99
N ASN A 103 -15.60 -4.47 -2.52
CA ASN A 103 -15.85 -4.09 -3.89
C ASN A 103 -14.79 -4.72 -4.82
N THR A 104 -15.20 -5.07 -6.03
CA THR A 104 -14.32 -5.51 -7.11
C THR A 104 -14.21 -4.41 -8.15
N ILE A 105 -13.00 -3.92 -8.35
CA ILE A 105 -12.68 -2.78 -9.20
C ILE A 105 -11.72 -3.24 -10.30
N THR A 106 -12.07 -3.01 -11.55
CA THR A 106 -11.24 -3.42 -12.70
C THR A 106 -11.23 -2.35 -13.78
N ASN A 107 -10.10 -2.20 -14.46
CA ASN A 107 -10.01 -1.30 -15.62
C ASN A 107 -10.47 0.14 -15.34
N THR A 108 -10.12 0.67 -14.16
CA THR A 108 -10.39 2.07 -13.79
C THR A 108 -9.07 2.84 -13.72
N ARG A 109 -9.12 4.16 -13.62
CA ARG A 109 -7.91 4.93 -13.41
C ARG A 109 -7.40 4.75 -12.00
N ASP A 110 -8.14 5.22 -11.00
CA ASP A 110 -7.70 5.22 -9.60
C ASP A 110 -8.87 4.88 -8.66
N MET A 111 -8.53 4.47 -7.44
CA MET A 111 -9.38 4.64 -6.27
C MET A 111 -8.79 5.77 -5.44
N VAL A 112 -9.55 6.83 -5.13
CA VAL A 112 -9.01 8.02 -4.47
C VAL A 112 -9.70 8.36 -3.16
N VAL A 113 -8.90 8.83 -2.19
CA VAL A 113 -9.34 9.33 -0.89
C VAL A 113 -8.64 10.67 -0.67
N TRP A 114 -9.32 11.76 -1.02
CA TRP A 114 -8.76 13.10 -0.99
C TRP A 114 -9.47 13.98 0.03
N TYR A 115 -8.70 14.69 0.86
CA TYR A 115 -9.18 15.55 1.95
C TYR A 115 -10.20 14.85 2.87
N SER A 116 -10.03 13.54 3.06
CA SER A 116 -11.01 12.67 3.69
C SER A 116 -10.38 11.90 4.85
N LYS A 117 -11.13 11.65 5.90
CA LYS A 117 -10.59 11.04 7.12
C LYS A 117 -11.54 10.03 7.74
N ASN A 118 -10.97 9.16 8.61
CA ASN A 118 -11.71 8.16 9.37
C ASN A 118 -12.50 7.16 8.51
N ASN A 119 -12.09 6.94 7.25
CA ASN A 119 -12.75 5.98 6.39
C ASN A 119 -12.14 4.59 6.57
N VAL A 120 -12.94 3.55 6.35
CA VAL A 120 -12.53 2.15 6.36
C VAL A 120 -12.60 1.61 4.94
N ILE A 121 -11.45 1.17 4.42
CA ILE A 121 -11.29 0.57 3.09
C ILE A 121 -10.86 -0.88 3.32
N LYS A 122 -11.79 -1.82 3.15
CA LYS A 122 -11.57 -3.20 3.59
C LYS A 122 -12.08 -4.23 2.59
N ASP A 123 -11.34 -5.34 2.47
CA ASP A 123 -11.73 -6.51 1.67
C ASP A 123 -11.99 -6.18 0.18
N ASN A 124 -11.43 -5.09 -0.36
CA ASN A 124 -11.61 -4.73 -1.76
C ASN A 124 -10.54 -5.36 -2.66
N THR A 125 -10.89 -5.56 -3.91
CA THR A 125 -9.96 -6.00 -4.95
C THR A 125 -9.90 -4.95 -6.06
N THR A 126 -8.68 -4.45 -6.37
CA THR A 126 -8.44 -3.48 -7.45
C THR A 126 -7.40 -4.03 -8.41
N VAL A 127 -7.76 -4.11 -9.69
CA VAL A 127 -6.94 -4.74 -10.73
C VAL A 127 -6.86 -3.84 -11.98
N ASP A 128 -5.67 -3.77 -12.58
CA ASP A 128 -5.44 -3.13 -13.89
C ASP A 128 -5.75 -1.62 -13.90
N GLY A 129 -5.44 -0.94 -12.78
CA GLY A 129 -5.57 0.51 -12.64
C GLY A 129 -4.23 1.24 -12.67
N ARG A 130 -4.26 2.56 -12.53
CA ARG A 130 -3.07 3.39 -12.31
C ARG A 130 -2.67 3.37 -10.83
N TYR A 131 -3.52 3.87 -9.94
CA TYR A 131 -3.37 3.73 -8.49
C TYR A 131 -4.45 2.79 -7.94
N GLY A 132 -4.03 1.68 -7.36
CA GLY A 132 -4.96 0.81 -6.65
C GLY A 132 -5.67 1.55 -5.52
N LEU A 133 -4.93 2.42 -4.80
CA LEU A 133 -5.49 3.35 -3.80
C LEU A 133 -4.57 4.57 -3.65
N HIS A 134 -5.13 5.77 -3.74
CA HIS A 134 -4.40 7.03 -3.66
C HIS A 134 -4.98 7.96 -2.60
N PHE A 135 -4.19 8.24 -1.58
CA PHE A 135 -4.50 9.22 -0.55
C PHE A 135 -3.84 10.56 -0.84
N MET A 136 -4.57 11.64 -0.63
CA MET A 136 -4.01 13.00 -0.65
C MET A 136 -4.69 13.88 0.41
N TYR A 137 -3.86 14.46 1.31
CA TYR A 137 -4.31 15.28 2.45
C TYR A 137 -5.40 14.59 3.29
N SER A 138 -5.20 13.29 3.58
CA SER A 138 -6.21 12.45 4.22
C SER A 138 -5.63 11.77 5.45
N GLN A 139 -6.34 11.79 6.57
CA GLN A 139 -5.82 11.32 7.84
C GLN A 139 -6.68 10.20 8.45
N TYR A 140 -6.05 9.38 9.30
CA TYR A 140 -6.69 8.40 10.17
C TYR A 140 -7.58 7.40 9.42
N ASN A 141 -7.23 7.04 8.19
CA ASN A 141 -7.94 6.03 7.42
C ASN A 141 -7.39 4.62 7.70
N LEU A 142 -8.25 3.62 7.66
CA LEU A 142 -7.88 2.22 7.77
C LEU A 142 -7.96 1.53 6.40
N VAL A 143 -6.89 0.85 6.00
CA VAL A 143 -6.79 0.04 4.78
C VAL A 143 -6.46 -1.38 5.20
N GLU A 144 -7.43 -2.29 5.10
CA GLU A 144 -7.27 -3.63 5.66
C GLU A 144 -7.76 -4.73 4.71
N ASN A 145 -7.01 -5.83 4.61
CA ASN A 145 -7.37 -7.04 3.86
C ASN A 145 -7.68 -6.79 2.37
N ASN A 146 -7.13 -5.77 1.73
CA ASN A 146 -7.39 -5.52 0.32
C ASN A 146 -6.38 -6.24 -0.57
N SER A 147 -6.76 -6.46 -1.83
CA SER A 147 -5.92 -6.98 -2.89
C SER A 147 -5.74 -5.96 -4.00
N TYR A 148 -4.50 -5.56 -4.25
CA TYR A 148 -4.10 -4.63 -5.32
C TYR A 148 -3.18 -5.36 -6.28
N LYS A 149 -3.64 -5.61 -7.51
CA LYS A 149 -2.89 -6.40 -8.49
C LYS A 149 -2.78 -5.71 -9.84
N ASN A 150 -1.61 -5.76 -10.47
CA ASN A 150 -1.35 -5.20 -11.81
C ASN A 150 -1.66 -3.69 -11.92
N ASN A 151 -1.68 -2.95 -10.81
CA ASN A 151 -1.82 -1.50 -10.89
C ASN A 151 -0.43 -0.89 -11.14
N SER A 152 -0.34 0.26 -11.80
CA SER A 152 0.95 0.95 -11.93
C SER A 152 1.55 1.28 -10.57
N VAL A 153 0.71 1.62 -9.61
CA VAL A 153 1.05 1.80 -8.19
C VAL A 153 0.01 1.09 -7.34
N GLY A 154 0.42 0.31 -6.35
CA GLY A 154 -0.52 -0.37 -5.46
C GLY A 154 -1.25 0.63 -4.55
N ILE A 155 -0.56 1.16 -3.54
CA ILE A 155 -1.07 2.18 -2.62
C ILE A 155 -0.11 3.37 -2.62
N PHE A 156 -0.62 4.59 -2.65
CA PHE A 156 0.20 5.78 -2.53
C PHE A 156 -0.40 6.78 -1.53
N LEU A 157 0.40 7.19 -0.55
CA LEU A 157 0.04 8.18 0.44
C LEU A 157 0.79 9.48 0.16
N MET A 158 0.06 10.59 0.02
CA MET A 158 0.64 11.94 -0.12
C MET A 158 0.04 12.84 0.95
N TYR A 159 0.90 13.48 1.74
CA TYR A 159 0.49 14.45 2.77
C TYR A 159 -0.61 13.92 3.70
N SER A 160 -0.49 12.64 4.09
CA SER A 160 -1.57 11.91 4.77
C SER A 160 -1.02 11.22 6.01
N ASP A 161 -1.56 11.55 7.18
CA ASP A 161 -1.02 11.11 8.46
C ASP A 161 -1.97 10.12 9.16
N GLY A 162 -1.43 9.30 10.08
CA GLY A 162 -2.19 8.37 10.91
C GLY A 162 -2.89 7.25 10.15
N VAL A 163 -2.49 6.95 8.92
CA VAL A 163 -3.08 5.88 8.10
C VAL A 163 -2.55 4.52 8.54
N LYS A 164 -3.44 3.54 8.66
CA LYS A 164 -3.09 2.15 8.95
C LYS A 164 -3.30 1.28 7.72
N ILE A 165 -2.26 0.56 7.31
CA ILE A 165 -2.25 -0.35 6.16
C ILE A 165 -1.94 -1.74 6.68
N LEU A 166 -2.97 -2.59 6.83
CA LEU A 166 -2.90 -3.85 7.55
C LEU A 166 -3.33 -5.02 6.67
N ASN A 167 -2.52 -6.08 6.64
CA ASN A 167 -2.87 -7.35 6.02
C ASN A 167 -3.35 -7.24 4.54
N ASN A 168 -2.75 -6.34 3.76
CA ASN A 168 -3.07 -6.20 2.34
C ASN A 168 -2.09 -7.02 1.49
N THR A 169 -2.55 -7.45 0.32
CA THR A 169 -1.70 -8.04 -0.72
C THR A 169 -1.54 -7.06 -1.87
N ILE A 170 -0.32 -6.64 -2.12
CA ILE A 170 0.06 -5.76 -3.22
C ILE A 170 1.00 -6.53 -4.14
N SER A 171 0.65 -6.64 -5.42
CA SER A 171 1.45 -7.40 -6.35
C SER A 171 1.46 -6.83 -7.76
N HIS A 172 2.60 -7.03 -8.44
CA HIS A 172 2.78 -6.69 -9.85
C HIS A 172 2.56 -5.19 -10.14
N ALA A 173 2.99 -4.31 -9.21
CA ALA A 173 3.12 -2.89 -9.51
C ALA A 173 4.42 -2.71 -10.32
N THR A 174 4.30 -2.70 -11.64
CA THR A 174 5.44 -2.76 -12.57
C THR A 174 5.51 -1.54 -13.49
N GLY A 175 6.62 -1.41 -14.20
CA GLY A 175 6.89 -0.28 -15.09
C GLY A 175 7.70 0.83 -14.41
N ALA A 176 7.88 1.95 -15.10
CA ALA A 176 8.73 3.06 -14.66
C ALA A 176 8.27 3.71 -13.34
N ALA A 177 6.96 3.70 -13.08
CA ALA A 177 6.35 4.20 -11.85
C ALA A 177 5.96 3.07 -10.87
N GLY A 178 6.40 1.84 -11.13
CA GLY A 178 5.98 0.64 -10.42
C GLY A 178 6.37 0.66 -8.94
N VAL A 179 5.42 0.98 -8.06
CA VAL A 179 5.60 1.05 -6.60
C VAL A 179 4.50 0.27 -5.91
N GLY A 180 4.89 -0.67 -5.04
CA GLY A 180 3.93 -1.39 -4.19
C GLY A 180 3.22 -0.44 -3.25
N ILE A 181 3.94 0.16 -2.28
CA ILE A 181 3.40 1.21 -1.41
C ILE A 181 4.36 2.39 -1.41
N GLY A 182 3.83 3.58 -1.71
CA GLY A 182 4.58 4.83 -1.72
C GLY A 182 4.12 5.80 -0.62
N PHE A 183 5.10 6.52 -0.05
CA PHE A 183 4.90 7.49 1.02
C PHE A 183 5.57 8.81 0.63
N LYS A 184 4.81 9.89 0.64
CA LYS A 184 5.32 11.23 0.43
C LYS A 184 4.82 12.18 1.50
N GLU A 185 5.74 12.67 2.32
CA GLU A 185 5.45 13.62 3.40
C GLU A 185 4.28 13.14 4.29
N THR A 186 4.40 11.88 4.80
CA THR A 186 3.40 11.24 5.64
C THR A 186 3.98 10.96 7.02
N SER A 187 3.14 10.91 8.05
CA SER A 187 3.56 10.71 9.45
C SER A 187 2.59 9.80 10.21
N ASP A 188 3.05 9.19 11.30
CA ASP A 188 2.26 8.29 12.15
C ASP A 188 1.60 7.13 11.38
N ILE A 189 2.32 6.59 10.41
CA ILE A 189 1.84 5.50 9.57
C ILE A 189 2.15 4.16 10.22
N VAL A 190 1.21 3.23 10.13
CA VAL A 190 1.43 1.82 10.50
C VAL A 190 1.22 0.94 9.26
N VAL A 191 2.26 0.22 8.87
CA VAL A 191 2.25 -0.75 7.77
C VAL A 191 2.57 -2.10 8.36
N ALA A 192 1.57 -2.97 8.53
CA ALA A 192 1.78 -4.23 9.22
C ALA A 192 1.12 -5.41 8.49
N ASP A 193 1.79 -6.56 8.54
CA ASP A 193 1.29 -7.84 8.02
C ASP A 193 0.94 -7.83 6.52
N ASN A 194 1.53 -6.91 5.74
CA ASN A 194 1.26 -6.82 4.32
C ASN A 194 2.19 -7.72 3.49
N LYS A 195 1.70 -8.16 2.35
CA LYS A 195 2.45 -8.89 1.34
C LYS A 195 2.67 -7.99 0.12
N ILE A 196 3.93 -7.61 -0.13
CA ILE A 196 4.33 -6.67 -1.18
C ILE A 196 5.32 -7.37 -2.11
N ILE A 197 4.85 -7.82 -3.27
CA ILE A 197 5.60 -8.76 -4.10
C ILE A 197 5.56 -8.42 -5.58
N PHE A 198 6.61 -8.83 -6.31
CA PHE A 198 6.70 -8.73 -7.78
C PHE A 198 6.49 -7.31 -8.31
N SER A 199 6.92 -6.29 -7.57
CA SER A 199 6.82 -4.88 -7.97
C SER A 199 8.19 -4.36 -8.41
N SER A 200 8.24 -3.27 -9.18
CA SER A 200 9.52 -2.64 -9.49
C SER A 200 10.18 -2.13 -8.22
N ILE A 201 9.40 -1.56 -7.31
CA ILE A 201 9.83 -1.12 -5.99
C ILE A 201 8.77 -1.56 -4.97
N GLY A 202 9.18 -2.26 -3.92
CA GLY A 202 8.26 -2.68 -2.85
C GLY A 202 7.72 -1.49 -2.06
N LEU A 203 8.60 -0.81 -1.33
CA LEU A 203 8.29 0.39 -0.55
C LEU A 203 9.09 1.59 -1.09
N SER A 204 8.45 2.74 -1.27
CA SER A 204 9.12 3.98 -1.68
C SER A 204 8.83 5.09 -0.68
N ILE A 205 9.87 5.58 0.00
CA ILE A 205 9.76 6.52 1.12
C ILE A 205 10.39 7.86 0.73
N ASP A 206 9.57 8.92 0.70
CA ASP A 206 9.97 10.28 0.38
C ASP A 206 9.62 11.22 1.54
N VAL A 207 10.64 11.71 2.24
CA VAL A 207 10.53 12.67 3.37
C VAL A 207 9.44 12.25 4.38
N SER A 208 9.47 10.97 4.80
CA SER A 208 8.50 10.40 5.74
C SER A 208 9.22 9.67 6.87
N PRO A 209 8.86 9.90 8.16
CA PRO A 209 7.80 10.80 8.66
C PRO A 209 8.15 12.29 8.43
N TYR A 210 7.13 13.10 8.11
CA TYR A 210 7.32 14.53 7.80
C TYR A 210 7.14 15.42 9.04
N GLN A 211 6.15 15.13 9.88
CA GLN A 211 5.87 15.90 11.09
C GLN A 211 6.94 15.65 12.16
N PRO A 212 7.36 16.69 12.91
CA PRO A 212 8.28 16.52 14.03
C PRO A 212 7.74 15.53 15.07
N ASP A 213 8.66 14.80 15.71
CA ASP A 213 8.39 13.88 16.82
C ASP A 213 7.38 12.76 16.49
N THR A 214 7.23 12.42 15.22
CA THR A 214 6.41 11.31 14.74
C THR A 214 7.26 10.13 14.27
N THR A 215 6.68 8.95 14.25
CA THR A 215 7.35 7.72 13.82
C THR A 215 6.45 6.91 12.91
N ASN A 216 6.99 6.39 11.82
CA ASN A 216 6.31 5.42 10.98
C ASN A 216 6.76 4.01 11.35
N TYR A 217 5.84 3.07 11.43
CA TYR A 217 6.09 1.69 11.79
C TYR A 217 5.83 0.74 10.63
N PHE A 218 6.82 -0.07 10.30
CA PHE A 218 6.77 -1.13 9.29
C PHE A 218 7.06 -2.45 10.00
N THR A 219 6.04 -3.28 10.21
CA THR A 219 6.19 -4.49 11.03
C THR A 219 5.59 -5.72 10.35
N ASN A 220 6.27 -6.86 10.47
CA ASN A 220 5.80 -8.16 9.98
C ASN A 220 5.43 -8.19 8.47
N ASN A 221 5.97 -7.30 7.65
CA ASN A 221 5.64 -7.30 6.23
C ASN A 221 6.53 -8.27 5.46
N LEU A 222 5.96 -8.96 4.47
CA LEU A 222 6.70 -9.67 3.44
C LEU A 222 6.97 -8.74 2.25
N VAL A 223 8.22 -8.34 2.07
CA VAL A 223 8.68 -7.53 0.94
C VAL A 223 9.57 -8.40 0.07
N ALA A 224 9.02 -9.02 -0.98
CA ALA A 224 9.74 -10.07 -1.67
C ALA A 224 9.60 -10.02 -3.20
N PHE A 225 10.66 -10.48 -3.88
CA PHE A 225 10.72 -10.60 -5.34
C PHE A 225 10.47 -9.27 -6.07
N ASN A 226 10.85 -8.16 -5.47
CA ASN A 226 10.78 -6.84 -6.08
C ASN A 226 12.12 -6.49 -6.75
N GLY A 227 12.11 -5.52 -7.65
CA GLY A 227 13.37 -4.96 -8.16
C GLY A 227 14.17 -4.31 -7.03
N VAL A 228 13.50 -3.47 -6.24
CA VAL A 228 14.05 -2.88 -5.01
C VAL A 228 13.07 -3.14 -3.86
N GLY A 229 13.55 -3.70 -2.76
CA GLY A 229 12.73 -3.93 -1.57
C GLY A 229 12.23 -2.61 -0.97
N ILE A 230 13.15 -1.75 -0.51
CA ILE A 230 12.83 -0.40 -0.02
C ILE A 230 13.70 0.63 -0.74
N ARG A 231 13.06 1.68 -1.23
CA ARG A 231 13.75 2.86 -1.79
C ARG A 231 13.50 4.09 -0.92
N PHE A 232 14.57 4.69 -0.41
CA PHE A 232 14.53 6.01 0.21
C PHE A 232 14.93 7.08 -0.82
N LEU A 233 14.09 8.08 -1.02
CA LEU A 233 14.40 9.21 -1.92
C LEU A 233 15.24 10.30 -1.24
N ALA A 234 15.35 10.26 0.08
CA ALA A 234 16.15 11.18 0.88
C ALA A 234 16.76 10.46 2.09
N ASN A 235 17.83 11.03 2.66
CA ASN A 235 18.39 10.58 3.94
C ASN A 235 17.46 10.98 5.10
N TRP A 236 16.41 10.20 5.31
CA TRP A 236 15.39 10.46 6.32
C TRP A 236 15.54 9.55 7.54
N LYS A 237 14.84 9.84 8.62
CA LYS A 237 14.95 9.17 9.92
C LYS A 237 13.57 8.87 10.52
N ASP A 238 13.59 8.29 11.72
CA ASP A 238 12.41 8.07 12.55
C ASP A 238 11.38 7.09 11.93
N ASN A 239 11.84 6.16 11.07
CA ASN A 239 11.09 4.98 10.69
C ASN A 239 11.59 3.77 11.50
N VAL A 240 10.68 2.88 11.86
CA VAL A 240 10.97 1.62 12.58
C VAL A 240 10.59 0.45 11.68
N PHE A 241 11.59 -0.36 11.31
CA PHE A 241 11.42 -1.59 10.53
C PHE A 241 11.69 -2.78 11.48
N LYS A 242 10.63 -3.52 11.82
CA LYS A 242 10.74 -4.61 12.77
C LYS A 242 10.04 -5.88 12.29
N ASN A 243 10.72 -7.00 12.40
CA ASN A 243 10.21 -8.33 12.04
C ASN A 243 9.69 -8.42 10.59
N ASN A 244 10.24 -7.61 9.66
CA ASN A 244 9.87 -7.73 8.25
C ASN A 244 10.71 -8.81 7.57
N HIS A 245 10.20 -9.33 6.47
CA HIS A 245 10.86 -10.36 5.68
C HIS A 245 11.26 -9.78 4.33
N PHE A 246 12.56 -9.61 4.12
CA PHE A 246 13.12 -9.16 2.85
C PHE A 246 13.70 -10.37 2.11
N LYS A 247 13.08 -10.78 0.99
CA LYS A 247 13.43 -12.02 0.30
C LYS A 247 13.39 -11.89 -1.21
N GLY A 248 14.47 -12.30 -1.89
CA GLY A 248 14.49 -12.39 -3.36
C GLY A 248 14.37 -11.05 -4.08
N ASN A 249 14.59 -9.92 -3.40
CA ASN A 249 14.65 -8.62 -4.06
C ASN A 249 16.00 -8.48 -4.78
N ILE A 250 16.04 -7.85 -5.95
CA ILE A 250 17.30 -7.62 -6.67
C ILE A 250 18.22 -6.71 -5.85
N SER A 251 17.64 -5.71 -5.17
CA SER A 251 18.32 -4.91 -4.16
C SER A 251 17.41 -4.82 -2.93
N GLN A 252 17.91 -5.14 -1.74
CA GLN A 252 17.10 -5.05 -0.53
C GLN A 252 16.78 -3.60 -0.20
N ILE A 253 17.79 -2.72 -0.24
CA ILE A 253 17.64 -1.30 0.11
C ILE A 253 18.36 -0.44 -0.93
N MET A 254 17.73 0.66 -1.30
CA MET A 254 18.31 1.72 -2.12
C MET A 254 18.11 3.07 -1.45
N VAL A 255 19.17 3.88 -1.35
CA VAL A 255 19.10 5.25 -0.84
C VAL A 255 19.61 6.21 -1.89
N MET A 256 18.75 7.06 -2.41
CA MET A 256 19.09 8.00 -3.48
C MET A 256 20.09 9.07 -2.99
N GLY A 257 21.05 9.43 -3.87
CA GLY A 257 22.03 10.45 -3.58
C GLY A 257 23.17 10.02 -2.67
N GLY A 258 23.52 8.72 -2.61
CA GLY A 258 24.68 8.20 -1.88
C GLY A 258 24.64 8.43 -0.38
N LYS A 259 23.44 8.28 0.23
CA LYS A 259 23.19 8.53 1.65
C LYS A 259 22.89 7.23 2.39
N THR A 260 22.54 7.33 3.66
CA THR A 260 22.35 6.19 4.56
C THR A 260 20.89 6.05 5.01
N ALA A 261 20.43 4.81 5.19
CA ALA A 261 19.18 4.46 5.87
C ALA A 261 19.40 4.12 7.36
N ASN A 262 20.66 4.20 7.86
CA ASN A 262 21.03 3.83 9.24
C ASN A 262 20.49 4.80 10.32
N ARG A 263 19.81 5.87 9.90
CA ARG A 263 19.10 6.80 10.81
C ARG A 263 17.73 6.29 11.22
N ASN A 264 17.29 5.17 10.66
CA ASN A 264 16.06 4.45 11.01
C ASN A 264 16.40 3.28 11.96
N VAL A 265 15.40 2.73 12.63
CA VAL A 265 15.55 1.57 13.50
C VAL A 265 15.30 0.30 12.68
N TRP A 266 16.26 -0.62 12.73
CA TRP A 266 16.21 -1.92 12.08
C TRP A 266 16.42 -2.99 13.15
N GLU A 267 15.44 -3.87 13.34
CA GLU A 267 15.49 -4.86 14.42
C GLU A 267 14.64 -6.09 14.07
N GLY A 268 15.23 -7.26 14.18
CA GLY A 268 14.50 -8.52 14.04
C GLY A 268 14.02 -8.80 12.62
N ASN A 269 14.60 -8.19 11.58
CA ASN A 269 14.18 -8.47 10.23
C ASN A 269 14.90 -9.72 9.68
N TYR A 270 14.18 -10.46 8.84
CA TYR A 270 14.77 -11.52 8.03
C TYR A 270 15.31 -10.95 6.72
N TRP A 271 16.55 -11.32 6.40
CA TRP A 271 17.25 -10.94 5.20
C TRP A 271 17.77 -12.21 4.51
N ASP A 272 17.38 -12.49 3.30
CA ASP A 272 17.81 -13.69 2.58
C ASP A 272 19.27 -13.65 2.14
N ASP A 273 19.91 -12.50 2.20
CA ASP A 273 21.34 -12.27 1.97
C ASP A 273 22.17 -12.15 3.27
N TYR A 274 21.58 -12.46 4.45
CA TYR A 274 22.32 -12.50 5.70
C TYR A 274 23.21 -13.74 5.77
N GLU A 275 24.51 -13.52 5.95
CA GLU A 275 25.55 -14.57 6.00
C GLU A 275 26.09 -14.84 7.43
N GLY A 276 25.39 -14.36 8.45
CA GLY A 276 25.79 -14.60 9.84
C GLY A 276 25.41 -15.98 10.36
N PHE A 277 25.63 -16.20 11.63
CA PHE A 277 25.41 -17.49 12.32
C PHE A 277 24.63 -17.26 13.62
N ASP A 278 24.08 -18.32 14.16
CA ASP A 278 23.35 -18.42 15.41
C ASP A 278 23.96 -19.56 16.22
N LEU A 279 24.82 -19.24 17.18
CA LEU A 279 25.55 -20.22 17.97
C LEU A 279 24.76 -20.76 19.15
N ASP A 280 23.85 -19.96 19.68
CA ASP A 280 23.03 -20.35 20.84
C ASP A 280 21.67 -20.92 20.46
N HIS A 281 21.36 -20.93 19.14
CA HIS A 281 20.15 -21.50 18.56
C HIS A 281 18.85 -20.85 19.05
N ASP A 282 18.87 -19.54 19.27
CA ASP A 282 17.69 -18.77 19.66
C ASP A 282 16.91 -18.21 18.45
N GLY A 283 17.42 -18.43 17.22
CA GLY A 283 16.83 -17.97 15.96
C GLY A 283 17.21 -16.54 15.58
N ILE A 284 18.06 -15.89 16.39
CA ILE A 284 18.58 -14.55 16.13
C ILE A 284 20.07 -14.67 15.75
N GLY A 285 20.48 -13.91 14.75
CA GLY A 285 21.89 -13.89 14.35
C GLY A 285 22.77 -13.22 15.40
N ASP A 286 23.87 -13.90 15.78
CA ASP A 286 24.88 -13.41 16.73
C ASP A 286 25.66 -12.19 16.22
N THR A 287 25.62 -11.93 14.92
CA THR A 287 26.26 -10.78 14.29
C THR A 287 25.22 -9.91 13.60
N PRO A 288 25.37 -8.58 13.64
CA PRO A 288 24.44 -7.71 12.93
C PRO A 288 24.49 -7.94 11.41
N HIS A 289 23.38 -7.71 10.74
CA HIS A 289 23.34 -7.62 9.29
C HIS A 289 23.65 -6.19 8.87
N ASP A 290 24.79 -6.03 8.20
CA ASP A 290 25.27 -4.74 7.68
C ASP A 290 25.18 -4.72 6.17
N ILE A 291 24.47 -3.73 5.63
CA ILE A 291 24.47 -3.45 4.17
C ILE A 291 25.37 -2.25 3.93
N TYR A 292 26.36 -2.43 3.07
CA TYR A 292 27.30 -1.39 2.68
C TYR A 292 27.12 -0.99 1.23
N ALA A 293 27.32 0.30 0.93
CA ALA A 293 27.39 0.78 -0.44
C ALA A 293 28.79 0.53 -1.03
N TYR A 294 28.97 -0.64 -1.62
CA TYR A 294 30.14 -0.94 -2.45
C TYR A 294 29.87 -0.50 -3.91
N SER A 295 29.85 -1.45 -4.82
CA SER A 295 29.43 -1.25 -6.21
C SER A 295 27.94 -0.81 -6.33
N ASP A 296 27.15 -0.96 -5.29
CA ASP A 296 25.78 -0.46 -5.22
C ASP A 296 25.66 1.04 -5.51
N ARG A 297 26.72 1.81 -5.32
CA ARG A 297 26.81 3.19 -5.75
C ARG A 297 26.63 3.35 -7.26
N ILE A 298 27.16 2.41 -8.05
CA ILE A 298 27.00 2.39 -9.52
C ILE A 298 25.51 2.17 -9.88
N TRP A 299 24.84 1.30 -9.14
CA TRP A 299 23.42 0.98 -9.38
C TRP A 299 22.48 2.13 -8.98
N GLN A 300 22.85 2.87 -7.96
CA GLN A 300 22.11 4.04 -7.49
C GLN A 300 22.26 5.22 -8.45
N ASP A 301 23.45 5.43 -8.97
CA ASP A 301 23.76 6.53 -9.89
C ASP A 301 23.36 6.23 -11.35
N VAL A 302 23.35 4.96 -11.73
CA VAL A 302 23.01 4.51 -13.08
C VAL A 302 21.96 3.37 -13.03
N PRO A 303 20.66 3.69 -12.91
CA PRO A 303 19.60 2.68 -12.77
C PRO A 303 19.59 1.61 -13.87
N GLY A 304 20.00 1.96 -15.11
CA GLY A 304 20.12 1.00 -16.21
C GLY A 304 21.19 -0.07 -16.01
N ALA A 305 22.16 0.19 -15.13
CA ALA A 305 23.22 -0.78 -14.82
C ALA A 305 22.69 -1.93 -13.93
N GLN A 306 21.56 -1.78 -13.25
CA GLN A 306 20.93 -2.85 -12.46
C GLN A 306 20.64 -4.12 -13.28
N PHE A 307 20.43 -3.97 -14.60
CA PHE A 307 20.29 -5.10 -15.51
C PHE A 307 21.49 -6.07 -15.49
N PHE A 308 22.67 -5.56 -15.15
CA PHE A 308 23.91 -6.36 -15.08
C PHE A 308 24.20 -6.90 -13.67
N LYS A 309 23.39 -6.58 -12.66
CA LYS A 309 23.52 -7.13 -11.31
C LYS A 309 23.35 -8.65 -11.40
N GLY A 310 24.24 -9.40 -10.74
CA GLY A 310 24.32 -10.86 -10.89
C GLY A 310 25.11 -11.35 -12.12
N SER A 311 25.71 -10.45 -12.92
CA SER A 311 26.67 -10.89 -13.93
C SER A 311 28.00 -11.30 -13.26
N ALA A 312 28.59 -12.40 -13.72
CA ALA A 312 29.80 -12.93 -13.11
C ALA A 312 30.96 -11.93 -12.98
N MET A 313 31.02 -10.94 -13.87
CA MET A 313 32.05 -9.90 -13.82
C MET A 313 31.80 -8.89 -12.70
N LEU A 314 30.58 -8.54 -12.47
CA LEU A 314 30.22 -7.57 -11.42
C LEU A 314 30.21 -8.21 -10.03
N GLU A 315 29.82 -9.47 -9.94
CA GLU A 315 29.99 -10.28 -8.72
C GLU A 315 31.45 -10.42 -8.34
N LEU A 316 32.34 -10.62 -9.34
CA LEU A 316 33.77 -10.65 -9.11
C LEU A 316 34.34 -9.30 -8.65
N ILE A 317 33.86 -8.19 -9.22
CA ILE A 317 34.24 -6.83 -8.79
C ILE A 317 33.76 -6.56 -7.35
N ASP A 318 32.52 -6.90 -7.04
CA ASP A 318 31.97 -6.76 -5.70
C ASP A 318 32.75 -7.60 -4.68
N PHE A 319 33.08 -8.85 -5.03
CA PHE A 319 33.91 -9.72 -4.21
C PHE A 319 35.31 -9.15 -3.99
N LEU A 320 35.97 -8.62 -5.04
CA LEU A 320 37.28 -8.01 -4.94
C LEU A 320 37.26 -6.72 -4.10
N GLU A 321 36.20 -5.94 -4.23
CA GLU A 321 36.02 -4.71 -3.44
C GLU A 321 35.78 -5.02 -1.96
N ARG A 322 35.06 -6.09 -1.64
CA ARG A 322 34.92 -6.59 -0.26
C ARG A 322 36.24 -7.09 0.33
N LEU A 323 37.11 -7.73 -0.48
CA LEU A 323 38.42 -8.21 -0.04
C LEU A 323 39.45 -7.10 0.15
N ALA A 324 39.41 -6.07 -0.68
CA ALA A 324 40.35 -4.97 -0.68
C ALA A 324 39.69 -3.68 -1.14
N PRO A 325 38.86 -3.05 -0.26
CA PRO A 325 38.09 -1.86 -0.62
C PRO A 325 39.05 -0.71 -1.01
N PHE A 326 38.80 -0.12 -2.18
CA PHE A 326 39.53 1.07 -2.65
C PHE A 326 39.17 2.33 -1.88
N SER A 327 38.03 2.31 -1.18
CA SER A 327 37.55 3.38 -0.27
C SER A 327 36.83 2.72 0.91
N GLU A 328 36.73 3.42 2.03
CA GLU A 328 35.86 2.97 3.12
C GLU A 328 34.40 2.94 2.62
N PRO A 329 33.74 1.78 2.62
CA PRO A 329 32.36 1.69 2.14
C PRO A 329 31.41 2.37 3.13
N ASP A 330 30.45 3.12 2.58
CA ASP A 330 29.42 3.78 3.42
C ASP A 330 28.43 2.74 3.95
N LEU A 331 28.21 2.71 5.26
CA LEU A 331 27.19 1.87 5.88
C LEU A 331 25.79 2.41 5.53
N ILE A 332 25.02 1.63 4.77
CA ILE A 332 23.63 1.97 4.38
C ILE A 332 22.68 1.71 5.55
N LEU A 333 22.72 0.51 6.14
CA LEU A 333 21.94 0.16 7.32
C LEU A 333 22.66 -0.90 8.17
N ARG A 334 22.22 -0.99 9.43
CA ARG A 334 22.58 -2.07 10.35
C ARG A 334 21.33 -2.58 11.05
N ASP A 335 20.99 -3.85 10.84
CA ASP A 335 20.06 -4.61 11.68
C ASP A 335 20.85 -5.32 12.76
N LYS A 336 20.57 -4.98 14.02
CA LYS A 336 21.38 -5.47 15.15
C LYS A 336 21.04 -6.90 15.58
N SER A 337 19.87 -7.38 15.23
CA SER A 337 19.33 -8.67 15.63
C SER A 337 18.56 -9.33 14.48
N PRO A 338 19.24 -9.62 13.34
CA PRO A 338 18.58 -10.24 12.21
C PRO A 338 18.11 -11.65 12.59
N ILE A 339 16.98 -12.10 12.05
CA ILE A 339 16.47 -13.46 12.27
C ILE A 339 16.91 -14.38 11.13
N LEU A 340 17.28 -15.63 11.48
CA LEU A 340 17.91 -16.59 10.58
C LEU A 340 16.94 -17.51 9.88
N ASP A 341 15.92 -17.99 10.54
CA ASP A 341 14.98 -18.93 9.95
C ASP A 341 13.56 -18.46 10.19
N VAL A 342 12.84 -18.35 9.10
CA VAL A 342 11.42 -18.07 9.14
C VAL A 342 10.72 -19.23 8.48
N ASN A 343 10.04 -19.99 9.29
CA ASN A 343 9.09 -20.96 8.77
C ASN A 343 7.98 -20.21 8.02
N LEU A 344 8.18 -20.02 6.71
CA LEU A 344 7.24 -19.33 5.81
C LEU A 344 5.84 -19.98 5.81
N ASP A 345 5.70 -21.20 6.34
CA ASP A 345 4.44 -21.90 6.50
C ASP A 345 3.53 -21.24 7.56
N THR A 346 4.07 -20.39 8.43
CA THR A 346 3.28 -19.60 9.38
C THR A 346 2.74 -18.30 8.79
N ILE A 347 3.25 -17.84 7.65
CA ILE A 347 2.61 -16.79 6.86
C ILE A 347 1.48 -17.45 6.05
N THR A 348 0.45 -17.85 6.77
CA THR A 348 -0.70 -18.54 6.17
C THR A 348 -1.35 -17.64 5.15
N ILE A 349 -1.24 -18.01 3.86
CA ILE A 349 -2.14 -17.54 2.83
C ILE A 349 -3.53 -18.04 3.27
N LYS A 350 -4.30 -17.21 3.96
CA LYS A 350 -5.74 -17.46 4.07
C LYS A 350 -6.30 -17.28 2.67
N GLU A 351 -6.31 -18.35 1.89
CA GLU A 351 -7.20 -18.42 0.76
C GLU A 351 -8.61 -18.18 1.30
N ASN A 352 -9.26 -17.14 0.80
CA ASN A 352 -10.63 -16.80 1.13
C ASN A 352 -11.55 -17.92 0.64
N ASN A 353 -11.67 -18.98 1.39
CA ASN A 353 -12.82 -19.89 1.29
C ASN A 353 -13.99 -19.23 1.99
N HIS A 354 -14.90 -18.69 1.20
CA HIS A 354 -16.20 -18.24 1.67
C HIS A 354 -16.99 -19.42 2.27
N SER A 355 -16.84 -19.66 3.56
CA SER A 355 -17.86 -20.37 4.35
C SER A 355 -17.69 -20.02 5.84
N GLU A 356 -18.73 -19.43 6.37
CA GLU A 356 -19.11 -19.29 7.77
C GLU A 356 -18.27 -18.38 8.69
N LEU A 357 -18.78 -17.17 8.88
CA LEU A 357 -18.38 -16.24 9.94
C LEU A 357 -19.06 -16.65 11.26
N THR A 358 -18.27 -17.14 12.19
CA THR A 358 -18.59 -17.05 13.63
C THR A 358 -17.66 -15.98 14.24
N PRO A 359 -18.17 -15.10 15.12
CA PRO A 359 -17.36 -14.05 15.70
C PRO A 359 -16.70 -14.53 17.00
N GLU A 360 -15.39 -14.77 17.00
CA GLU A 360 -14.63 -14.88 18.24
C GLU A 360 -13.26 -14.22 18.12
N SER A 361 -12.96 -13.41 19.17
CA SER A 361 -11.72 -12.76 19.59
C SER A 361 -11.15 -11.66 18.68
N GLY A 362 -11.14 -10.45 19.24
CA GLY A 362 -10.45 -9.28 18.68
C GLY A 362 -8.92 -9.43 18.68
N PRO A 363 -8.20 -8.66 17.85
CA PRO A 363 -6.76 -8.78 17.70
C PRO A 363 -6.01 -8.37 18.98
N GLU A 364 -5.02 -9.20 19.37
CA GLU A 364 -4.04 -8.83 20.38
C GLU A 364 -3.25 -7.58 19.95
N MET A 365 -3.09 -6.65 20.88
CA MET A 365 -2.39 -5.39 20.63
C MET A 365 -0.88 -5.59 20.51
N LEU A 366 -0.29 -4.99 19.47
CA LEU A 366 1.16 -4.94 19.30
C LEU A 366 1.82 -4.19 20.49
N PRO A 367 2.94 -4.67 21.04
CA PRO A 367 3.60 -4.04 22.17
C PRO A 367 4.17 -2.67 21.77
N GLY A 368 3.80 -1.64 22.52
CA GLY A 368 4.27 -0.26 22.34
C GLY A 368 3.24 0.73 21.83
N PHE A 369 2.05 0.28 21.45
CA PHE A 369 0.98 1.12 20.96
C PHE A 369 0.11 1.64 22.11
N LYS A 370 0.03 2.94 22.31
CA LYS A 370 -0.97 3.54 23.22
C LYS A 370 -2.27 3.74 22.44
N PRO A 371 -3.38 3.11 22.84
CA PRO A 371 -4.67 3.27 22.14
C PRO A 371 -5.31 4.59 22.61
N GLU A 372 -4.99 5.69 21.97
CA GLU A 372 -5.61 6.99 22.30
C GLU A 372 -6.12 7.73 21.06
N ASN A 373 -6.20 7.09 19.89
CA ASN A 373 -6.81 7.79 18.79
C ASN A 373 -8.32 7.43 18.71
N GLU A 374 -9.09 8.42 18.40
CA GLU A 374 -10.55 8.38 18.36
C GLU A 374 -11.07 7.29 17.38
N LEU A 375 -10.28 6.94 16.37
CA LEU A 375 -10.58 5.87 15.41
C LEU A 375 -10.64 4.50 16.08
N GLU A 376 -9.69 4.18 16.97
CA GLU A 376 -9.68 2.88 17.67
C GLU A 376 -10.85 2.73 18.64
N ARG A 377 -11.19 3.84 19.31
CA ARG A 377 -12.34 3.85 20.21
C ARG A 377 -13.65 3.67 19.45
N ARG A 378 -13.76 4.25 18.26
CA ARG A 378 -14.93 4.12 17.38
C ARG A 378 -14.96 2.75 16.68
N LEU A 379 -13.83 2.23 16.21
CA LEU A 379 -13.76 0.89 15.61
C LEU A 379 -14.21 -0.21 16.58
N LYS A 380 -13.89 -0.11 17.89
CA LYS A 380 -14.40 -1.02 18.91
C LYS A 380 -15.92 -1.00 19.05
N GLY A 381 -16.57 0.15 18.79
CA GLY A 381 -18.03 0.28 18.79
C GLY A 381 -18.74 -0.23 17.53
N TYR A 382 -18.00 -0.45 16.44
CA TYR A 382 -18.57 -0.92 15.16
C TYR A 382 -18.32 -2.40 14.86
N LEU A 383 -17.50 -3.07 15.68
CA LEU A 383 -17.20 -4.50 15.58
C LEU A 383 -18.06 -5.37 16.49
N GLN A 384 -18.94 -4.75 17.29
CA GLN A 384 -19.97 -5.43 18.08
C GLN A 384 -21.31 -5.54 17.29
#